data_c31377d206fce2f3738f8fcafecf1c00
#
_entry.id   c31377d206fce2f3738f8fcafecf1c00
#
_cell.length_a   1.000
_cell.length_b   1.000
_cell.length_c   1.000
_cell.angle_alpha   90.00
_cell.angle_beta   90.00
_cell.angle_gamma   90.00
#
_symmetry.space_group_name_H-M   'P 1'
#
loop_
_entity.id
_entity.type
_entity.pdbx_description
1 polymer ?
#
loop_
_entity_poly.entity_id
_entity_poly.type
_entity_poly.pdbx_seq_one_letter_code
_entity_poly.pdbx_strand_id
1 'polypeptide(L)'
;MQSKKCSMNVLFRACVERNLVLFLSILFSLGSSVVLFAQDSTRLTQQSFHGVEVIAYGDITSNAVTNAFIRSLYYNKYIDNEAKEEVIAKAKLFNRLGGVSKVGLTYLYQKEKNKPILSFSLFDRMNLNSKFSDDLFAVVFFGNKSYAGKTASVGPFNFNFLRYQQLSVGWKWDKDSTSHSYGFSISVLNGQKNLSIQSNKANLFTAEDGTYVDFDVSMQANNTDSLNKHFFANNGVGFSSDFFYKIPFKFFEKQSALFIEVQDLGFVRWNKKSVQLSSDSSYHYEGILVNDIFNLNNTSSSKNLYDVIDKHTNSIQKSYSTFLPGLIHLHTNYSWKSRIMVEKGISYRFNSTANLFLYAKIHFMLGKSKLTDIACNVGYGDYGNFRSGIDFKTGFIKHYVIQLSTQYIFSNLFLKAPAGMGIYLRLLKTF
;
A
#
# COMPACT_ATOMS: atom_id res chain seq x y z
N MET A 1 -1.37 -39.72 -5.17
CA MET A 1 -1.54 -38.24 -5.38
C MET A 1 -1.99 -37.62 -4.07
N GLN A 2 -1.06 -37.08 -3.28
CA GLN A 2 -1.38 -36.41 -2.01
C GLN A 2 -1.69 -34.93 -2.31
N SER A 3 -2.97 -34.55 -2.31
CA SER A 3 -3.38 -33.16 -2.30
C SER A 3 -3.05 -32.58 -0.92
N LYS A 4 -2.04 -31.76 -0.80
CA LYS A 4 -1.79 -30.96 0.41
C LYS A 4 -2.93 -29.96 0.57
N LYS A 5 -3.94 -30.31 1.38
CA LYS A 5 -4.99 -29.37 1.79
C LYS A 5 -4.35 -28.28 2.64
N CYS A 6 -4.34 -27.06 2.10
CA CYS A 6 -3.84 -25.86 2.77
C CYS A 6 -5.01 -25.24 3.55
N SER A 7 -4.96 -25.21 4.89
CA SER A 7 -6.03 -24.67 5.72
C SER A 7 -6.17 -23.17 5.57
N MET A 8 -7.39 -22.60 5.70
CA MET A 8 -7.66 -21.16 5.56
C MET A 8 -6.91 -20.34 6.63
N ASN A 9 -6.69 -20.88 7.84
CA ASN A 9 -5.75 -20.32 8.81
C ASN A 9 -4.30 -20.44 8.35
N VAL A 10 -3.92 -21.50 7.66
CA VAL A 10 -2.60 -21.68 7.03
C VAL A 10 -2.52 -20.84 5.74
N LEU A 11 -3.62 -20.62 5.00
CA LEU A 11 -3.66 -19.70 3.86
C LEU A 11 -3.65 -18.24 4.32
N PHE A 12 -4.39 -17.87 5.33
CA PHE A 12 -4.32 -16.55 5.93
C PHE A 12 -2.98 -16.34 6.65
N ARG A 13 -2.51 -17.30 7.47
CA ARG A 13 -1.18 -17.29 8.07
C ARG A 13 -0.06 -17.39 7.04
N ALA A 14 -0.01 -18.41 6.22
CA ALA A 14 1.10 -18.58 5.28
C ALA A 14 1.11 -17.57 4.14
N CYS A 15 -0.03 -17.04 3.69
CA CYS A 15 -0.10 -15.99 2.70
C CYS A 15 0.13 -14.60 3.29
N VAL A 16 -0.38 -14.32 4.48
CA VAL A 16 -0.14 -13.05 5.19
C VAL A 16 1.23 -13.07 5.87
N GLU A 17 1.61 -14.12 6.58
CA GLU A 17 2.87 -14.18 7.33
C GLU A 17 4.10 -14.15 6.42
N ARG A 18 4.19 -15.03 5.42
CA ARG A 18 5.40 -15.15 4.60
C ARG A 18 5.56 -14.02 3.58
N ASN A 19 4.48 -13.47 3.05
CA ASN A 19 4.55 -12.33 2.12
C ASN A 19 4.44 -10.99 2.84
N LEU A 20 3.79 -10.90 3.99
CA LEU A 20 3.83 -9.75 4.87
C LEU A 20 5.21 -9.61 5.53
N VAL A 21 5.86 -10.71 5.92
CA VAL A 21 7.24 -10.70 6.42
C VAL A 21 8.22 -10.27 5.33
N LEU A 22 8.07 -10.73 4.09
CA LEU A 22 8.86 -10.22 2.95
C LEU A 22 8.53 -8.75 2.64
N PHE A 23 7.26 -8.36 2.67
CA PHE A 23 6.80 -6.98 2.54
C PHE A 23 7.40 -6.10 3.64
N LEU A 24 7.33 -6.55 4.87
CA LEU A 24 7.84 -5.82 6.02
C LEU A 24 9.37 -5.86 6.10
N SER A 25 10.07 -6.92 5.66
CA SER A 25 11.53 -6.95 5.62
C SER A 25 12.12 -5.99 4.58
N ILE A 26 11.45 -5.80 3.46
CA ILE A 26 11.78 -4.75 2.48
C ILE A 26 11.41 -3.37 3.06
N LEU A 27 10.32 -3.25 3.83
CA LEU A 27 9.89 -2.02 4.47
C LEU A 27 10.85 -1.47 5.52
N PHE A 28 11.58 -2.32 6.22
CA PHE A 28 12.51 -1.83 7.26
C PHE A 28 13.79 -1.24 6.68
N SER A 29 14.10 -1.53 5.43
CA SER A 29 15.25 -0.94 4.74
C SER A 29 14.91 0.36 3.99
N LEU A 30 13.63 0.71 3.76
CA LEU A 30 13.32 1.71 2.73
C LEU A 30 11.91 2.31 2.89
N GLY A 31 11.75 3.60 2.73
CA GLY A 31 10.52 4.28 2.98
C GLY A 31 10.12 5.48 2.13
N SER A 32 9.05 6.13 2.45
CA SER A 32 8.06 6.82 1.62
C SER A 32 8.32 8.25 1.15
N SER A 33 8.02 8.53 -0.10
CA SER A 33 7.36 9.77 -0.55
C SER A 33 6.77 9.61 -1.95
N VAL A 34 5.76 10.39 -2.25
CA VAL A 34 5.30 10.63 -3.61
C VAL A 34 6.47 11.20 -4.38
N VAL A 35 6.92 10.49 -5.41
CA VAL A 35 8.05 10.91 -6.21
C VAL A 35 7.58 12.07 -7.09
N LEU A 36 7.92 13.24 -6.67
CA LEU A 36 7.82 14.43 -7.48
C LEU A 36 8.89 14.39 -8.56
N PHE A 37 8.52 14.09 -9.79
CA PHE A 37 9.34 14.41 -10.96
C PHE A 37 9.67 15.91 -11.07
N ALA A 38 9.19 16.72 -10.13
CA ALA A 38 8.97 18.14 -10.31
C ALA A 38 10.15 19.05 -9.97
N GLN A 39 11.22 18.62 -9.31
CA GLN A 39 12.13 19.62 -8.72
C GLN A 39 13.63 19.52 -9.00
N ASP A 40 14.11 18.64 -9.85
CA ASP A 40 15.55 18.53 -10.11
C ASP A 40 16.05 19.29 -11.35
N SER A 41 15.38 20.37 -11.77
CA SER A 41 15.85 21.22 -12.86
C SER A 41 17.00 22.15 -12.48
N THR A 42 17.56 22.07 -11.27
CA THR A 42 18.68 22.90 -10.85
C THR A 42 20.02 22.24 -11.17
N ARG A 43 20.66 22.76 -12.23
CA ARG A 43 22.07 22.59 -12.62
C ARG A 43 22.46 21.39 -13.49
N LEU A 44 21.83 21.23 -14.62
CA LEU A 44 22.50 20.57 -15.72
C LEU A 44 22.96 21.63 -16.71
N THR A 45 24.19 22.11 -16.53
CA THR A 45 24.87 23.03 -17.46
C THR A 45 25.49 22.29 -18.65
N GLN A 46 25.35 20.97 -18.71
CA GLN A 46 25.86 20.15 -19.81
C GLN A 46 24.90 20.11 -20.99
N GLN A 47 25.44 20.01 -22.19
CA GLN A 47 24.66 19.86 -23.43
C GLN A 47 23.84 18.56 -23.49
N SER A 48 24.32 17.51 -22.81
CA SER A 48 23.61 16.24 -22.63
C SER A 48 23.87 15.68 -21.23
N PHE A 49 22.96 14.85 -20.70
CA PHE A 49 23.23 14.12 -19.48
C PHE A 49 22.68 12.69 -19.49
N HIS A 50 23.32 11.85 -18.73
CA HIS A 50 22.87 10.53 -18.35
C HIS A 50 22.73 10.48 -16.84
N GLY A 51 21.76 9.74 -16.33
CA GLY A 51 21.56 9.56 -14.89
C GLY A 51 21.03 8.18 -14.58
N VAL A 52 21.44 7.65 -13.44
CA VAL A 52 20.86 6.44 -12.87
C VAL A 52 20.26 6.81 -11.51
N GLU A 53 18.99 6.50 -11.35
CA GLU A 53 18.25 6.76 -10.14
C GLU A 53 17.81 5.44 -9.52
N VAL A 54 18.08 5.27 -8.23
CA VAL A 54 17.54 4.18 -7.40
C VAL A 54 16.49 4.78 -6.49
N ILE A 55 15.32 4.15 -6.49
CA ILE A 55 14.21 4.52 -5.61
C ILE A 55 13.82 3.32 -4.80
N ALA A 56 13.60 3.58 -3.53
CA ALA A 56 13.07 2.59 -2.66
C ALA A 56 12.11 3.24 -1.65
N TYR A 57 10.88 2.76 -1.65
CA TYR A 57 9.73 3.33 -1.00
C TYR A 57 8.89 2.24 -0.34
N GLY A 58 8.52 2.42 0.90
CA GLY A 58 7.54 1.58 1.57
C GLY A 58 6.83 2.35 2.68
N ASP A 59 5.54 2.15 2.76
CA ASP A 59 4.62 2.84 3.66
C ASP A 59 3.54 1.88 4.12
N ILE A 60 3.25 1.87 5.41
CA ILE A 60 2.09 1.21 5.99
C ILE A 60 1.43 2.15 6.99
N THR A 61 0.13 2.30 6.87
CA THR A 61 -0.62 3.22 7.71
C THR A 61 -2.05 2.74 7.96
N SER A 62 -2.57 3.07 9.14
CA SER A 62 -3.91 2.70 9.59
C SER A 62 -4.48 3.80 10.48
N ASN A 63 -5.81 3.88 10.53
CA ASN A 63 -6.51 4.74 11.48
C ASN A 63 -6.81 4.06 12.83
N ALA A 64 -6.61 2.74 12.94
CA ALA A 64 -6.91 1.97 14.15
C ALA A 64 -5.79 1.02 14.57
N VAL A 65 -5.22 0.24 13.63
CA VAL A 65 -4.14 -0.70 13.94
C VAL A 65 -2.93 0.08 14.45
N THR A 66 -2.31 -0.37 15.54
CA THR A 66 -1.19 0.35 16.20
C THR A 66 0.17 -0.08 15.67
N ASN A 67 1.20 0.76 15.89
CA ASN A 67 2.57 0.40 15.56
C ASN A 67 3.07 -0.82 16.34
N ALA A 68 2.64 -0.98 17.61
CA ALA A 68 2.98 -2.15 18.41
C ALA A 68 2.46 -3.44 17.75
N PHE A 69 1.20 -3.42 17.32
CA PHE A 69 0.57 -4.54 16.62
C PHE A 69 1.30 -4.87 15.29
N ILE A 70 1.55 -3.87 14.45
CA ILE A 70 2.27 -4.06 13.16
C ILE A 70 3.68 -4.60 13.38
N ARG A 71 4.41 -4.09 14.39
CA ARG A 71 5.76 -4.59 14.72
C ARG A 71 5.75 -6.04 15.17
N SER A 72 4.77 -6.45 15.97
CA SER A 72 4.62 -7.85 16.40
C SER A 72 4.37 -8.77 15.21
N LEU A 73 3.51 -8.38 14.28
CA LEU A 73 3.32 -9.09 13.00
C LEU A 73 4.62 -9.16 12.19
N TYR A 74 5.34 -8.04 12.10
CA TYR A 74 6.58 -7.95 11.31
C TYR A 74 7.68 -8.90 11.82
N TYR A 75 7.92 -8.88 13.12
CA TYR A 75 8.95 -9.70 13.73
C TYR A 75 8.51 -11.13 14.00
N ASN A 76 7.35 -11.53 13.49
CA ASN A 76 6.74 -12.85 13.73
C ASN A 76 6.68 -13.21 15.23
N LYS A 77 6.42 -12.19 16.07
CA LYS A 77 6.26 -12.32 17.50
C LYS A 77 4.82 -12.64 17.85
N TYR A 78 4.63 -13.20 19.03
CA TYR A 78 3.30 -13.31 19.61
C TYR A 78 2.69 -11.91 19.76
N ILE A 79 1.46 -11.74 19.30
CA ILE A 79 0.70 -10.52 19.49
C ILE A 79 0.01 -10.63 20.84
N ASP A 80 0.50 -9.91 21.84
CA ASP A 80 -0.06 -9.92 23.19
C ASP A 80 -1.47 -9.30 23.22
N ASN A 81 -2.18 -9.53 24.31
CA ASN A 81 -3.54 -9.02 24.45
C ASN A 81 -3.57 -7.50 24.57
N GLU A 82 -2.56 -6.87 25.19
CA GLU A 82 -2.48 -5.43 25.28
C GLU A 82 -2.47 -4.78 23.89
N ALA A 83 -1.62 -5.28 22.97
CA ALA A 83 -1.56 -4.77 21.60
C ALA A 83 -2.87 -4.95 20.82
N LYS A 84 -3.62 -6.04 21.07
CA LYS A 84 -4.94 -6.27 20.45
C LYS A 84 -6.00 -5.32 21.05
N GLU A 85 -6.04 -5.18 22.36
CA GLU A 85 -6.98 -4.30 23.08
C GLU A 85 -6.77 -2.84 22.68
N GLU A 86 -5.53 -2.41 22.50
CA GLU A 86 -5.22 -1.07 22.00
C GLU A 86 -5.78 -0.80 20.60
N VAL A 87 -5.84 -1.81 19.73
CA VAL A 87 -6.48 -1.68 18.42
C VAL A 87 -7.99 -1.55 18.59
N ILE A 88 -8.63 -2.39 19.40
CA ILE A 88 -10.09 -2.32 19.68
C ILE A 88 -10.45 -0.95 20.28
N ALA A 89 -9.67 -0.44 21.24
CA ALA A 89 -9.93 0.85 21.87
C ALA A 89 -9.88 2.04 20.89
N LYS A 90 -9.19 1.88 19.74
CA LYS A 90 -9.10 2.89 18.67
C LYS A 90 -10.00 2.59 17.49
N ALA A 91 -10.49 1.37 17.39
CA ALA A 91 -11.34 0.92 16.30
C ALA A 91 -12.66 1.71 16.28
N LYS A 92 -13.14 1.93 15.07
CA LYS A 92 -14.42 2.54 14.76
C LYS A 92 -15.22 1.55 13.94
N LEU A 93 -16.48 1.86 13.69
CA LEU A 93 -17.32 1.06 12.81
C LEU A 93 -16.63 0.73 11.46
N PHE A 94 -15.80 1.65 10.96
CA PHE A 94 -15.01 1.42 9.74
C PHE A 94 -13.56 1.84 9.94
N ASN A 95 -12.69 0.85 9.87
CA ASN A 95 -11.26 1.01 9.98
C ASN A 95 -10.59 0.77 8.62
N ARG A 96 -9.42 1.35 8.46
CA ARG A 96 -8.61 1.21 7.25
C ARG A 96 -7.19 0.81 7.60
N LEU A 97 -6.62 -0.01 6.75
CA LEU A 97 -5.20 -0.32 6.76
C LEU A 97 -4.72 -0.33 5.31
N GLY A 98 -3.67 0.39 5.03
CA GLY A 98 -3.07 0.41 3.72
C GLY A 98 -1.56 0.38 3.77
N GLY A 99 -0.97 -0.12 2.70
CA GLY A 99 0.48 -0.14 2.55
C GLY A 99 0.86 -0.12 1.07
N VAL A 100 1.97 0.54 0.77
CA VAL A 100 2.53 0.63 -0.57
C VAL A 100 4.02 0.37 -0.51
N SER A 101 4.57 -0.36 -1.48
CA SER A 101 6.01 -0.49 -1.68
C SER A 101 6.35 -0.32 -3.15
N LYS A 102 7.45 0.38 -3.42
CA LYS A 102 8.01 0.58 -4.75
C LYS A 102 9.54 0.56 -4.63
N VAL A 103 10.18 -0.42 -5.26
CA VAL A 103 11.63 -0.54 -5.28
C VAL A 103 12.09 -0.76 -6.71
N GLY A 104 13.11 -0.03 -7.14
CA GLY A 104 13.64 -0.19 -8.48
C GLY A 104 14.58 0.91 -8.89
N LEU A 105 14.83 0.95 -10.19
CA LEU A 105 15.79 1.87 -10.79
C LEU A 105 15.22 2.49 -12.06
N THR A 106 15.72 3.70 -12.33
CA THR A 106 15.41 4.46 -13.54
C THR A 106 16.71 4.92 -14.20
N TYR A 107 16.85 4.67 -15.47
CA TYR A 107 17.85 5.30 -16.30
C TYR A 107 17.27 6.54 -16.96
N LEU A 108 17.94 7.68 -16.83
CA LEU A 108 17.57 8.97 -17.39
C LEU A 108 18.53 9.36 -18.50
N TYR A 109 18.00 9.84 -19.60
CA TYR A 109 18.79 10.31 -20.74
C TYR A 109 18.21 11.60 -21.32
N GLN A 110 19.05 12.62 -21.51
CA GLN A 110 18.70 13.83 -22.23
C GLN A 110 19.81 14.17 -23.23
N LYS A 111 19.48 14.20 -24.50
CA LYS A 111 20.43 14.47 -25.57
C LYS A 111 20.95 15.92 -25.54
N GLU A 112 20.05 16.87 -25.31
CA GLU A 112 20.32 18.30 -25.29
C GLU A 112 19.39 18.97 -24.27
N LYS A 113 19.79 20.07 -23.68
CA LYS A 113 19.03 20.79 -22.65
C LYS A 113 17.59 21.13 -23.02
N ASN A 114 17.31 21.34 -24.31
CA ASN A 114 15.97 21.68 -24.82
C ASN A 114 15.18 20.48 -25.34
N LYS A 115 15.75 19.28 -25.28
CA LYS A 115 15.08 18.03 -25.67
C LYS A 115 14.42 17.38 -24.45
N PRO A 116 13.43 16.50 -24.66
CA PRO A 116 12.81 15.78 -23.57
C PRO A 116 13.81 14.89 -22.84
N ILE A 117 13.59 14.73 -21.54
CA ILE A 117 14.27 13.71 -20.75
C ILE A 117 13.53 12.40 -20.99
N LEU A 118 14.24 11.40 -21.49
CA LEU A 118 13.76 10.04 -21.62
C LEU A 118 14.08 9.26 -20.33
N SER A 119 13.16 8.41 -19.91
CA SER A 119 13.34 7.54 -18.76
C SER A 119 12.98 6.11 -19.08
N PHE A 120 13.81 5.19 -18.59
CA PHE A 120 13.56 3.75 -18.65
C PHE A 120 13.59 3.22 -17.22
N SER A 121 12.49 2.65 -16.75
CA SER A 121 12.36 2.28 -15.34
C SER A 121 11.95 0.83 -15.18
N LEU A 122 12.48 0.21 -14.13
CA LEU A 122 12.09 -1.12 -13.68
C LEU A 122 11.79 -1.07 -12.19
N PHE A 123 10.57 -1.44 -11.79
CA PHE A 123 10.10 -1.42 -10.41
C PHE A 123 9.43 -2.73 -10.02
N ASP A 124 9.66 -3.19 -8.79
CA ASP A 124 8.80 -4.12 -8.06
C ASP A 124 7.84 -3.30 -7.18
N ARG A 125 6.56 -3.59 -7.28
CA ARG A 125 5.50 -2.82 -6.64
C ARG A 125 4.55 -3.72 -5.85
N MET A 126 4.22 -3.29 -4.65
CA MET A 126 3.22 -3.93 -3.81
C MET A 126 2.22 -2.89 -3.31
N ASN A 127 0.96 -3.29 -3.25
CA ASN A 127 -0.12 -2.49 -2.68
C ASN A 127 -0.96 -3.39 -1.79
N LEU A 128 -1.25 -2.90 -0.60
CA LEU A 128 -2.18 -3.47 0.35
C LEU A 128 -3.24 -2.42 0.65
N ASN A 129 -4.49 -2.78 0.56
CA ASN A 129 -5.56 -1.95 1.09
C ASN A 129 -6.64 -2.80 1.74
N SER A 130 -7.14 -2.34 2.88
CA SER A 130 -8.17 -3.03 3.64
C SER A 130 -9.10 -2.02 4.31
N LYS A 131 -10.38 -2.42 4.37
CA LYS A 131 -11.43 -1.77 5.17
C LYS A 131 -12.12 -2.85 5.98
N PHE A 132 -12.31 -2.64 7.27
CA PHE A 132 -12.85 -3.64 8.19
C PHE A 132 -13.61 -2.99 9.34
N SER A 133 -14.54 -3.74 9.94
CA SER A 133 -15.26 -3.34 11.16
C SER A 133 -14.42 -3.66 12.41
N ASP A 134 -14.76 -3.04 13.52
CA ASP A 134 -14.25 -3.40 14.85
C ASP A 134 -14.61 -4.83 15.24
N ASP A 135 -15.86 -5.26 14.97
CA ASP A 135 -16.30 -6.64 15.18
C ASP A 135 -15.48 -7.66 14.39
N LEU A 136 -15.14 -7.37 13.13
CA LEU A 136 -14.26 -8.26 12.36
C LEU A 136 -12.91 -8.44 13.03
N PHE A 137 -12.31 -7.36 13.50
CA PHE A 137 -11.04 -7.42 14.23
C PHE A 137 -11.18 -8.22 15.53
N ALA A 138 -12.25 -7.96 16.30
CA ALA A 138 -12.51 -8.65 17.55
C ALA A 138 -12.69 -10.16 17.35
N VAL A 139 -13.53 -10.57 16.39
CA VAL A 139 -13.75 -11.98 16.07
C VAL A 139 -12.46 -12.67 15.61
N VAL A 140 -11.66 -12.02 14.78
CA VAL A 140 -10.40 -12.61 14.27
C VAL A 140 -9.34 -12.79 15.35
N PHE A 141 -9.21 -11.85 16.30
CA PHE A 141 -8.09 -11.81 17.26
C PHE A 141 -8.45 -12.24 18.69
N PHE A 142 -9.73 -12.18 19.06
CA PHE A 142 -10.22 -12.63 20.38
C PHE A 142 -11.21 -13.80 20.29
N GLY A 143 -11.73 -14.09 19.10
CA GLY A 143 -12.76 -15.09 18.87
C GLY A 143 -14.18 -14.58 19.14
N ASN A 144 -15.14 -15.48 19.04
CA ASN A 144 -16.57 -15.15 19.11
C ASN A 144 -17.18 -15.23 20.54
N LYS A 145 -16.41 -15.62 21.55
CA LYS A 145 -16.91 -15.80 22.92
C LYS A 145 -17.60 -14.56 23.51
N SER A 146 -17.08 -13.38 23.21
CA SER A 146 -17.65 -12.09 23.67
C SER A 146 -19.00 -11.75 23.01
N TYR A 147 -19.37 -12.48 21.96
CA TYR A 147 -20.62 -12.34 21.22
C TYR A 147 -21.65 -13.43 21.59
N ALA A 148 -21.47 -14.17 22.69
CA ALA A 148 -22.47 -15.13 23.18
C ALA A 148 -23.84 -14.45 23.35
N GLY A 149 -24.89 -14.98 22.74
CA GLY A 149 -26.23 -14.40 22.67
C GLY A 149 -26.36 -13.17 21.75
N LYS A 150 -25.32 -12.83 20.95
CA LYS A 150 -25.27 -11.61 20.14
C LYS A 150 -24.77 -11.88 18.72
N THR A 151 -25.06 -10.94 17.83
CA THR A 151 -24.54 -10.94 16.45
C THR A 151 -23.38 -9.95 16.33
N ALA A 152 -22.20 -10.43 15.88
CA ALA A 152 -21.10 -9.59 15.45
C ALA A 152 -21.33 -9.14 13.99
N SER A 153 -21.25 -7.84 13.73
CA SER A 153 -21.33 -7.27 12.38
C SER A 153 -19.92 -7.24 11.76
N VAL A 154 -19.48 -8.39 11.23
CA VAL A 154 -18.14 -8.51 10.65
C VAL A 154 -18.00 -7.90 9.26
N GLY A 155 -19.11 -7.64 8.56
CA GLY A 155 -19.16 -6.93 7.28
C GLY A 155 -19.78 -5.54 7.38
N PRO A 156 -19.67 -4.73 6.32
CA PRO A 156 -18.92 -4.98 5.09
C PRO A 156 -17.41 -4.87 5.30
N PHE A 157 -16.63 -5.69 4.58
CA PHE A 157 -15.18 -5.58 4.59
C PHE A 157 -14.57 -5.69 3.19
N ASN A 158 -13.38 -5.16 3.05
CA ASN A 158 -12.59 -5.25 1.81
C ASN A 158 -11.13 -5.52 2.19
N PHE A 159 -10.50 -6.44 1.47
CA PHE A 159 -9.07 -6.70 1.53
C PHE A 159 -8.55 -6.87 0.12
N ASN A 160 -7.50 -6.16 -0.26
CA ASN A 160 -6.84 -6.31 -1.55
C ASN A 160 -5.32 -6.21 -1.38
N PHE A 161 -4.65 -7.27 -1.77
CA PHE A 161 -3.20 -7.33 -1.90
C PHE A 161 -2.83 -7.51 -3.37
N LEU A 162 -1.96 -6.64 -3.89
CA LEU A 162 -1.52 -6.63 -5.28
C LEU A 162 0.00 -6.50 -5.33
N ARG A 163 0.68 -7.39 -6.08
CA ARG A 163 2.10 -7.30 -6.40
C ARG A 163 2.31 -7.44 -7.90
N TYR A 164 3.14 -6.59 -8.46
CA TYR A 164 3.52 -6.61 -9.87
C TYR A 164 4.88 -5.98 -10.09
N GLN A 165 5.55 -6.39 -11.16
CA GLN A 165 6.72 -5.73 -11.71
C GLN A 165 6.29 -4.81 -12.84
N GLN A 166 6.91 -3.63 -12.93
CA GLN A 166 6.56 -2.57 -13.86
C GLN A 166 7.79 -2.19 -14.68
N LEU A 167 7.71 -2.33 -15.99
CA LEU A 167 8.69 -1.82 -16.94
C LEU A 167 8.09 -0.60 -17.65
N SER A 168 8.73 0.55 -17.54
CA SER A 168 8.19 1.82 -18.01
C SER A 168 9.13 2.54 -18.95
N VAL A 169 8.55 3.23 -19.92
CA VAL A 169 9.23 4.22 -20.77
C VAL A 169 8.51 5.56 -20.60
N GLY A 170 9.24 6.61 -20.30
CA GLY A 170 8.68 7.93 -20.06
C GLY A 170 9.39 9.04 -20.81
N TRP A 171 8.67 10.14 -20.98
CA TRP A 171 9.13 11.38 -21.61
C TRP A 171 8.73 12.56 -20.72
N LYS A 172 9.67 13.46 -20.46
CA LYS A 172 9.43 14.69 -19.71
C LYS A 172 10.03 15.87 -20.44
N TRP A 173 9.22 16.90 -20.67
CA TRP A 173 9.64 18.19 -21.20
C TRP A 173 9.70 19.19 -20.05
N ASP A 174 10.89 19.66 -19.75
CA ASP A 174 11.16 20.62 -18.67
C ASP A 174 12.23 21.62 -19.12
N LYS A 175 11.83 22.81 -19.51
CA LYS A 175 12.76 23.84 -20.01
C LYS A 175 13.39 24.61 -18.86
N ASP A 176 12.57 25.20 -18.01
CA ASP A 176 13.00 26.02 -16.88
C ASP A 176 11.90 26.12 -15.80
N SER A 177 12.22 26.82 -14.69
CA SER A 177 11.29 26.99 -13.58
C SER A 177 10.07 27.86 -13.91
N THR A 178 10.16 28.69 -14.94
CA THR A 178 9.12 29.68 -15.37
C THR A 178 8.24 29.15 -16.48
N SER A 179 8.59 28.05 -17.10
CA SER A 179 7.88 27.44 -18.22
C SER A 179 6.95 26.31 -17.75
N HIS A 180 5.95 26.03 -18.58
CA HIS A 180 5.18 24.80 -18.45
C HIS A 180 6.08 23.59 -18.63
N SER A 181 5.89 22.59 -17.78
CA SER A 181 6.54 21.29 -17.91
C SER A 181 5.48 20.20 -17.94
N TYR A 182 5.71 19.21 -18.76
CA TYR A 182 4.79 18.08 -18.85
C TYR A 182 5.56 16.80 -19.14
N GLY A 183 4.97 15.71 -18.76
CA GLY A 183 5.55 14.41 -19.00
C GLY A 183 4.49 13.32 -18.97
N PHE A 184 4.83 12.23 -19.60
CA PHE A 184 3.99 11.04 -19.53
C PHE A 184 4.85 9.78 -19.58
N SER A 185 4.34 8.69 -19.04
CA SER A 185 4.95 7.37 -19.16
C SER A 185 3.92 6.30 -19.46
N ILE A 186 4.39 5.26 -20.14
CA ILE A 186 3.64 4.03 -20.38
C ILE A 186 4.41 2.85 -19.81
N SER A 187 3.69 1.88 -19.31
CA SER A 187 4.28 0.74 -18.62
C SER A 187 3.61 -0.55 -19.02
N VAL A 188 4.42 -1.61 -19.13
CA VAL A 188 3.96 -2.99 -19.16
C VAL A 188 4.13 -3.60 -17.78
N LEU A 189 3.13 -4.36 -17.34
CA LEU A 189 3.08 -4.92 -16.00
C LEU A 189 3.14 -6.45 -16.07
N ASN A 190 4.03 -7.01 -15.26
CA ASN A 190 4.07 -8.43 -14.95
C ASN A 190 3.37 -8.68 -13.61
N GLY A 191 2.11 -9.10 -13.64
CA GLY A 191 1.32 -9.40 -12.45
C GLY A 191 1.82 -10.65 -11.76
N GLN A 192 2.31 -10.51 -10.52
CA GLN A 192 2.84 -11.62 -9.74
C GLN A 192 1.82 -12.22 -8.80
N LYS A 193 1.08 -11.38 -8.07
CA LYS A 193 0.10 -11.84 -7.08
C LYS A 193 -1.03 -10.83 -6.90
N ASN A 194 -2.25 -11.37 -6.84
CA ASN A 194 -3.40 -10.67 -6.31
C ASN A 194 -4.17 -11.60 -5.37
N LEU A 195 -4.59 -11.04 -4.26
CA LEU A 195 -5.57 -11.62 -3.36
C LEU A 195 -6.56 -10.51 -3.02
N SER A 196 -7.79 -10.65 -3.44
CA SER A 196 -8.86 -9.73 -3.08
C SER A 196 -10.00 -10.49 -2.42
N ILE A 197 -10.53 -9.92 -1.35
CA ILE A 197 -11.70 -10.44 -0.65
C ILE A 197 -12.60 -9.24 -0.38
N GLN A 198 -13.85 -9.33 -0.81
CA GLN A 198 -14.85 -8.29 -0.60
C GLN A 198 -16.13 -8.93 -0.09
N SER A 199 -16.67 -8.39 0.98
CA SER A 199 -17.98 -8.75 1.48
C SER A 199 -18.85 -7.49 1.60
N ASN A 200 -20.07 -7.59 1.12
CA ASN A 200 -21.08 -6.54 1.30
C ASN A 200 -21.89 -6.77 2.58
N LYS A 201 -22.02 -8.02 3.01
CA LYS A 201 -22.72 -8.44 4.21
C LYS A 201 -21.97 -9.61 4.83
N ALA A 202 -21.70 -9.52 6.13
CA ALA A 202 -21.22 -10.64 6.91
C ALA A 202 -21.61 -10.44 8.38
N ASN A 203 -22.41 -11.36 8.92
CA ASN A 203 -22.86 -11.37 10.29
C ASN A 203 -22.54 -12.71 10.92
N LEU A 204 -22.06 -12.69 12.16
CA LEU A 204 -21.75 -13.89 12.93
C LEU A 204 -22.57 -13.85 14.22
N PHE A 205 -23.60 -14.70 14.32
CA PHE A 205 -24.32 -14.92 15.57
C PHE A 205 -23.65 -16.08 16.34
N THR A 206 -23.52 -15.94 17.64
CA THR A 206 -23.03 -17.00 18.54
C THR A 206 -24.12 -17.30 19.55
N ALA A 207 -24.52 -18.57 19.69
CA ALA A 207 -25.49 -18.98 20.70
C ALA A 207 -25.02 -18.61 22.11
N GLU A 208 -25.95 -18.32 23.01
CA GLU A 208 -25.64 -17.89 24.37
C GLU A 208 -24.84 -18.92 25.16
N ASP A 209 -25.19 -20.20 24.96
CA ASP A 209 -24.50 -21.35 25.55
C ASP A 209 -23.28 -21.82 24.75
N GLY A 210 -23.01 -21.17 23.60
CA GLY A 210 -21.89 -21.51 22.71
C GLY A 210 -22.08 -22.80 21.89
N THR A 211 -23.29 -23.40 21.87
CA THR A 211 -23.56 -24.66 21.17
C THR A 211 -23.51 -24.55 19.68
N TYR A 212 -23.84 -23.37 19.10
CA TYR A 212 -23.77 -23.17 17.66
C TYR A 212 -23.36 -21.74 17.28
N VAL A 213 -22.99 -21.60 16.04
CA VAL A 213 -22.67 -20.32 15.38
C VAL A 213 -23.39 -20.28 14.03
N ASP A 214 -24.12 -19.17 13.78
CA ASP A 214 -24.68 -18.86 12.47
C ASP A 214 -23.82 -17.82 11.79
N PHE A 215 -23.40 -18.07 10.54
CA PHE A 215 -22.63 -17.15 9.75
C PHE A 215 -23.35 -16.85 8.43
N ASP A 216 -23.87 -15.63 8.33
CA ASP A 216 -24.58 -15.14 7.16
C ASP A 216 -23.64 -14.23 6.36
N VAL A 217 -23.24 -14.63 5.15
CA VAL A 217 -22.21 -13.96 4.37
C VAL A 217 -22.53 -13.88 2.89
N SER A 218 -22.36 -12.68 2.34
CA SER A 218 -22.32 -12.43 0.90
C SER A 218 -20.92 -11.90 0.55
N MET A 219 -20.07 -12.73 -0.06
CA MET A 219 -18.69 -12.38 -0.34
C MET A 219 -18.21 -12.87 -1.71
N GLN A 220 -17.19 -12.16 -2.22
CA GLN A 220 -16.43 -12.53 -3.40
C GLN A 220 -14.94 -12.50 -3.05
N ALA A 221 -14.20 -13.52 -3.49
CA ALA A 221 -12.76 -13.54 -3.35
C ALA A 221 -12.09 -13.95 -4.67
N ASN A 222 -10.97 -13.33 -4.95
CA ASN A 222 -10.15 -13.66 -6.11
C ASN A 222 -8.72 -13.92 -5.63
N ASN A 223 -8.10 -14.97 -6.15
CA ASN A 223 -6.72 -15.31 -5.86
C ASN A 223 -6.01 -15.77 -7.13
N THR A 224 -4.82 -15.29 -7.35
CA THR A 224 -3.95 -15.77 -8.43
C THR A 224 -3.42 -17.17 -8.16
N ASP A 225 -2.83 -17.81 -9.17
CA ASP A 225 -2.20 -19.12 -9.04
C ASP A 225 -1.27 -19.18 -7.81
N SER A 226 -1.64 -19.98 -6.85
CA SER A 226 -0.92 -20.13 -5.58
C SER A 226 0.35 -20.97 -5.71
N LEU A 227 0.54 -21.69 -6.79
CA LEU A 227 1.69 -22.56 -7.07
C LEU A 227 2.85 -21.80 -7.71
N ASN A 228 2.55 -20.76 -8.50
CA ASN A 228 3.54 -19.94 -9.19
C ASN A 228 3.96 -18.76 -8.30
N LYS A 229 5.03 -18.90 -7.49
CA LYS A 229 5.42 -17.95 -6.43
C LYS A 229 6.84 -17.39 -6.54
N HIS A 230 7.61 -17.75 -7.56
CA HIS A 230 8.98 -17.24 -7.69
C HIS A 230 9.01 -15.75 -8.05
N PHE A 231 10.15 -15.10 -7.89
CA PHE A 231 10.29 -13.63 -8.03
C PHE A 231 9.86 -13.08 -9.39
N PHE A 232 10.08 -13.84 -10.47
CA PHE A 232 9.63 -13.49 -11.83
C PHE A 232 8.36 -14.25 -12.23
N ALA A 233 7.56 -14.72 -11.28
CA ALA A 233 6.30 -15.39 -11.60
C ALA A 233 5.43 -14.49 -12.48
N ASN A 234 4.89 -15.05 -13.57
CA ASN A 234 3.90 -14.38 -14.39
C ASN A 234 2.53 -15.04 -14.17
N ASN A 235 1.69 -14.37 -13.41
CA ASN A 235 0.31 -14.77 -13.16
C ASN A 235 -0.69 -13.84 -13.85
N GLY A 236 -0.21 -12.76 -14.48
CA GLY A 236 -1.01 -11.82 -15.23
C GLY A 236 -0.16 -10.81 -15.99
N VAL A 237 -0.79 -10.14 -16.93
CA VAL A 237 -0.17 -9.07 -17.74
C VAL A 237 -1.07 -7.84 -17.70
N GLY A 238 -0.47 -6.68 -17.67
CA GLY A 238 -1.21 -5.44 -17.62
C GLY A 238 -0.50 -4.25 -18.24
N PHE A 239 -1.17 -3.12 -18.17
CA PHE A 239 -0.69 -1.83 -18.63
C PHE A 239 -0.98 -0.76 -17.57
N SER A 240 -0.11 0.25 -17.52
CA SER A 240 -0.40 1.50 -16.82
C SER A 240 0.21 2.69 -17.53
N SER A 241 -0.33 3.88 -17.23
CA SER A 241 0.20 5.15 -17.67
C SER A 241 0.26 6.13 -16.51
N ASP A 242 1.26 7.02 -16.56
CA ASP A 242 1.39 8.15 -15.65
C ASP A 242 1.42 9.44 -16.45
N PHE A 243 0.91 10.49 -15.84
CA PHE A 243 0.86 11.82 -16.42
C PHE A 243 1.31 12.87 -15.40
N PHE A 244 2.05 13.86 -15.88
CA PHE A 244 2.55 14.98 -15.09
C PHE A 244 2.39 16.29 -15.86
N TYR A 245 1.90 17.32 -15.17
CA TYR A 245 1.80 18.67 -15.73
C TYR A 245 2.12 19.72 -14.66
N LYS A 246 2.97 20.68 -14.99
CA LYS A 246 3.33 21.82 -14.17
C LYS A 246 2.87 23.12 -14.86
N ILE A 247 2.11 23.92 -14.13
CA ILE A 247 1.59 25.22 -14.55
C ILE A 247 2.27 26.29 -13.68
N PRO A 248 3.21 27.07 -14.22
CA PRO A 248 3.80 28.17 -13.50
C PRO A 248 2.79 29.33 -13.40
N PHE A 249 2.76 29.99 -12.26
CA PHE A 249 1.97 31.19 -12.03
C PHE A 249 2.68 32.12 -11.05
N LYS A 250 2.23 33.39 -10.97
CA LYS A 250 2.71 34.30 -9.94
C LYS A 250 1.67 34.46 -8.86
N PHE A 251 2.11 34.36 -7.61
CA PHE A 251 1.30 34.62 -6.43
C PHE A 251 2.01 35.66 -5.56
N PHE A 252 1.36 36.80 -5.32
CA PHE A 252 1.99 37.97 -4.69
C PHE A 252 3.38 38.30 -5.28
N GLU A 253 3.44 38.42 -6.60
CA GLU A 253 4.65 38.70 -7.41
C GLU A 253 5.77 37.67 -7.33
N LYS A 254 5.59 36.59 -6.52
CA LYS A 254 6.55 35.51 -6.41
C LYS A 254 6.21 34.34 -7.32
N GLN A 255 7.24 33.73 -7.83
CA GLN A 255 7.09 32.52 -8.65
C GLN A 255 6.50 31.38 -7.85
N SER A 256 5.47 30.79 -8.38
CA SER A 256 4.74 29.64 -7.86
C SER A 256 4.44 28.68 -9.01
N ALA A 257 4.09 27.46 -8.69
CA ALA A 257 3.63 26.50 -9.68
C ALA A 257 2.53 25.59 -9.10
N LEU A 258 1.58 25.24 -9.95
CA LEU A 258 0.62 24.17 -9.71
C LEU A 258 1.11 22.91 -10.43
N PHE A 259 1.09 21.81 -9.72
CA PHE A 259 1.47 20.48 -10.23
C PHE A 259 0.24 19.58 -10.22
N ILE A 260 0.06 18.87 -11.32
CA ILE A 260 -1.01 17.89 -11.52
C ILE A 260 -0.32 16.59 -11.89
N GLU A 261 -0.54 15.55 -11.09
CA GLU A 261 0.03 14.24 -11.33
C GLU A 261 -1.06 13.18 -11.28
N VAL A 262 -1.03 12.27 -12.24
CA VAL A 262 -1.84 11.06 -12.24
C VAL A 262 -0.90 9.90 -12.42
N GLN A 263 -0.94 8.94 -11.51
CA GLN A 263 -0.03 7.79 -11.51
C GLN A 263 -0.83 6.49 -11.49
N ASP A 264 -0.25 5.44 -12.12
CA ASP A 264 -0.78 4.09 -12.11
C ASP A 264 -2.21 3.98 -12.69
N LEU A 265 -2.53 4.76 -13.71
CA LEU A 265 -3.79 4.62 -14.42
C LEU A 265 -3.73 3.35 -15.29
N GLY A 266 -4.18 2.23 -14.74
CA GLY A 266 -4.02 0.95 -15.40
C GLY A 266 -4.68 -0.23 -14.72
N PHE A 267 -4.40 -1.42 -15.25
CA PHE A 267 -4.96 -2.68 -14.76
C PHE A 267 -4.01 -3.85 -15.01
N VAL A 268 -4.25 -4.96 -14.30
CA VAL A 268 -3.62 -6.26 -14.56
C VAL A 268 -4.72 -7.28 -14.86
N ARG A 269 -4.59 -8.03 -15.95
CA ARG A 269 -5.41 -9.18 -16.28
C ARG A 269 -4.70 -10.45 -15.85
N TRP A 270 -5.33 -11.17 -14.93
CA TRP A 270 -4.84 -12.42 -14.36
C TRP A 270 -5.17 -13.62 -15.25
N ASN A 271 -4.33 -14.61 -15.22
CA ASN A 271 -4.43 -15.81 -16.09
C ASN A 271 -5.62 -16.72 -15.67
N LYS A 272 -5.93 -17.72 -16.51
CA LYS A 272 -7.04 -18.66 -16.30
C LYS A 272 -6.84 -19.64 -15.12
N LYS A 273 -5.62 -19.73 -14.54
CA LYS A 273 -5.34 -20.55 -13.36
C LYS A 273 -5.71 -19.84 -12.06
N SER A 274 -6.14 -18.59 -12.16
CA SER A 274 -6.65 -17.82 -11.04
C SER A 274 -8.00 -18.38 -10.59
N VAL A 275 -8.24 -18.30 -9.29
CA VAL A 275 -9.44 -18.83 -8.64
C VAL A 275 -10.33 -17.66 -8.24
N GLN A 276 -11.59 -17.75 -8.60
CA GLN A 276 -12.67 -16.88 -8.12
C GLN A 276 -13.59 -17.70 -7.19
N LEU A 277 -13.85 -17.17 -6.01
CA LEU A 277 -14.75 -17.73 -5.02
C LEU A 277 -15.91 -16.78 -4.84
N SER A 278 -17.12 -17.30 -4.77
CA SER A 278 -18.32 -16.53 -4.38
C SER A 278 -19.15 -17.35 -3.41
N SER A 279 -19.68 -16.68 -2.41
CA SER A 279 -20.62 -17.26 -1.46
C SER A 279 -21.69 -16.22 -1.19
N ASP A 280 -22.95 -16.65 -1.20
CA ASP A 280 -24.10 -15.89 -0.76
C ASP A 280 -24.99 -16.88 0.00
N SER A 281 -24.67 -17.11 1.26
CA SER A 281 -25.23 -18.23 2.02
C SER A 281 -25.21 -17.96 3.52
N SER A 282 -26.13 -18.62 4.20
CA SER A 282 -26.11 -18.73 5.66
C SER A 282 -25.59 -20.12 6.06
N TYR A 283 -24.63 -20.13 6.96
CA TYR A 283 -23.98 -21.32 7.48
C TYR A 283 -24.40 -21.50 8.93
N HIS A 284 -24.86 -22.69 9.25
CA HIS A 284 -25.11 -23.12 10.62
C HIS A 284 -24.04 -24.14 11.04
N TYR A 285 -23.37 -23.88 12.16
CA TYR A 285 -22.29 -24.72 12.66
C TYR A 285 -22.48 -25.01 14.14
N GLU A 286 -22.80 -26.26 14.48
CA GLU A 286 -23.01 -26.73 15.86
C GLU A 286 -21.75 -27.16 16.59
N GLY A 287 -20.58 -26.92 16.00
CA GLY A 287 -19.30 -27.38 16.57
C GLY A 287 -19.01 -28.85 16.29
N ILE A 288 -18.06 -29.40 17.03
CA ILE A 288 -17.65 -30.78 16.90
C ILE A 288 -17.81 -31.44 18.26
N LEU A 289 -18.57 -32.54 18.28
CA LEU A 289 -18.67 -33.37 19.47
C LEU A 289 -17.33 -34.06 19.72
N VAL A 290 -16.64 -33.69 20.78
CA VAL A 290 -15.40 -34.32 21.22
C VAL A 290 -15.77 -35.32 22.32
N ASN A 291 -15.91 -36.58 21.97
CA ASN A 291 -16.27 -37.66 22.94
C ASN A 291 -15.14 -37.95 23.93
N ASP A 292 -13.90 -37.67 23.58
CA ASP A 292 -12.73 -37.87 24.43
C ASP A 292 -11.64 -36.85 24.13
N ILE A 293 -11.38 -35.95 25.10
CA ILE A 293 -10.37 -34.87 25.01
C ILE A 293 -8.94 -35.45 24.94
N PHE A 294 -8.72 -36.66 25.46
CA PHE A 294 -7.40 -37.28 25.48
C PHE A 294 -7.08 -38.08 24.21
N ASN A 295 -8.09 -38.36 23.39
CA ASN A 295 -7.97 -39.07 22.11
C ASN A 295 -8.31 -38.18 20.91
N LEU A 296 -7.86 -36.91 20.91
CA LEU A 296 -7.93 -36.00 19.77
C LEU A 296 -7.02 -36.48 18.63
N ASN A 297 -7.40 -37.56 17.97
CA ASN A 297 -6.77 -37.93 16.70
C ASN A 297 -7.07 -36.84 15.66
N ASN A 298 -6.03 -36.21 15.18
CA ASN A 298 -5.90 -35.02 14.37
C ASN A 298 -6.72 -34.91 13.05
N THR A 299 -7.74 -35.69 12.86
CA THR A 299 -8.36 -35.91 11.56
C THR A 299 -9.82 -35.44 11.44
N SER A 300 -10.53 -35.24 12.53
CA SER A 300 -11.99 -35.02 12.43
C SER A 300 -12.41 -33.54 12.47
N SER A 301 -11.73 -32.71 13.26
CA SER A 301 -12.22 -31.38 13.55
C SER A 301 -12.05 -30.33 12.40
N SER A 302 -10.95 -30.43 11.67
CA SER A 302 -10.74 -29.51 10.56
C SER A 302 -11.51 -29.88 9.28
N LYS A 303 -11.79 -31.17 9.08
CA LYS A 303 -12.53 -31.64 7.90
C LYS A 303 -13.98 -31.14 7.85
N ASN A 304 -14.68 -31.15 8.97
CA ASN A 304 -16.12 -30.83 9.00
C ASN A 304 -16.37 -29.33 8.64
N LEU A 305 -15.55 -28.40 9.15
CA LEU A 305 -15.71 -26.98 8.81
C LEU A 305 -15.36 -26.71 7.33
N TYR A 306 -14.32 -27.38 6.80
CA TYR A 306 -13.96 -27.25 5.38
C TYR A 306 -15.03 -27.87 4.47
N ASP A 307 -15.59 -28.99 4.82
CA ASP A 307 -16.63 -29.65 4.04
C ASP A 307 -17.92 -28.81 4.00
N VAL A 308 -18.24 -28.09 5.07
CA VAL A 308 -19.37 -27.12 5.10
C VAL A 308 -19.09 -25.92 4.19
N ILE A 309 -17.89 -25.35 4.27
CA ILE A 309 -17.50 -24.21 3.42
C ILE A 309 -17.44 -24.62 1.95
N ASP A 310 -16.82 -25.75 1.62
CA ASP A 310 -16.67 -26.25 0.25
C ASP A 310 -18.03 -26.54 -0.42
N LYS A 311 -19.03 -27.04 0.33
CA LYS A 311 -20.38 -27.33 -0.20
C LYS A 311 -21.15 -26.07 -0.60
N HIS A 312 -20.87 -24.90 0.00
CA HIS A 312 -21.62 -23.67 -0.19
C HIS A 312 -20.82 -22.57 -0.89
N THR A 313 -19.58 -22.87 -1.28
CA THR A 313 -18.70 -21.90 -1.97
C THR A 313 -18.52 -22.34 -3.41
N ASN A 314 -18.97 -21.50 -4.33
CA ASN A 314 -18.72 -21.67 -5.75
C ASN A 314 -17.30 -21.26 -6.08
N SER A 315 -16.46 -22.25 -6.40
CA SER A 315 -15.06 -22.03 -6.80
C SER A 315 -14.91 -22.32 -8.29
N ILE A 316 -14.46 -21.30 -9.04
CA ILE A 316 -14.21 -21.45 -10.47
C ILE A 316 -12.80 -20.96 -10.82
N GLN A 317 -12.11 -21.69 -11.71
CA GLN A 317 -10.88 -21.21 -12.32
C GLN A 317 -11.21 -20.35 -13.53
N LYS A 318 -10.90 -19.04 -13.43
CA LYS A 318 -11.22 -18.08 -14.49
C LYS A 318 -10.27 -16.88 -14.46
N SER A 319 -9.97 -16.34 -15.63
CA SER A 319 -9.27 -15.06 -15.73
C SER A 319 -10.14 -13.90 -15.24
N TYR A 320 -9.52 -12.93 -14.55
CA TYR A 320 -10.17 -11.69 -14.14
C TYR A 320 -9.21 -10.51 -14.28
N SER A 321 -9.72 -9.30 -14.12
CA SER A 321 -8.90 -8.08 -14.16
C SER A 321 -9.00 -7.33 -12.84
N THR A 322 -7.89 -6.70 -12.42
CA THR A 322 -7.84 -5.82 -11.26
C THR A 322 -7.29 -4.48 -11.70
N PHE A 323 -8.00 -3.40 -11.42
CA PHE A 323 -7.49 -2.05 -11.61
C PHE A 323 -6.42 -1.74 -10.57
N LEU A 324 -5.41 -0.96 -10.97
CA LEU A 324 -4.38 -0.50 -10.05
C LEU A 324 -4.94 0.54 -9.07
N PRO A 325 -4.44 0.58 -7.83
CA PRO A 325 -4.74 1.68 -6.91
C PRO A 325 -3.95 2.92 -7.33
N GLY A 326 -4.44 3.61 -8.36
CA GLY A 326 -3.79 4.78 -8.92
C GLY A 326 -3.93 6.01 -8.03
N LEU A 327 -3.09 7.02 -8.27
CA LEU A 327 -2.99 8.23 -7.46
C LEU A 327 -3.22 9.47 -8.33
N ILE A 328 -4.12 10.34 -7.89
CA ILE A 328 -4.21 11.72 -8.36
C ILE A 328 -3.59 12.60 -7.28
N HIS A 329 -2.65 13.45 -7.66
CA HIS A 329 -1.96 14.35 -6.75
C HIS A 329 -1.92 15.76 -7.35
N LEU A 330 -2.47 16.72 -6.59
CA LEU A 330 -2.48 18.13 -6.92
C LEU A 330 -1.72 18.88 -5.83
N HIS A 331 -0.71 19.65 -6.19
CA HIS A 331 -0.01 20.47 -5.21
C HIS A 331 0.47 21.78 -5.79
N THR A 332 0.69 22.74 -4.90
CA THR A 332 1.27 24.04 -5.24
C THR A 332 2.51 24.27 -4.40
N ASN A 333 3.50 24.91 -4.99
CA ASN A 333 4.63 25.46 -4.26
C ASN A 333 4.63 26.98 -4.33
N TYR A 334 5.06 27.60 -3.25
CA TYR A 334 5.14 29.05 -3.10
C TYR A 334 6.44 29.44 -2.37
N SER A 335 7.25 30.25 -3.03
CA SER A 335 8.49 30.78 -2.43
C SER A 335 8.17 31.93 -1.48
N TRP A 336 8.10 31.66 -0.17
CA TRP A 336 7.82 32.69 0.84
C TRP A 336 8.99 33.66 1.03
N LYS A 337 10.20 33.10 1.21
CA LYS A 337 11.47 33.84 1.29
C LYS A 337 12.49 33.16 0.38
N SER A 338 13.63 33.80 0.15
CA SER A 338 14.69 33.29 -0.74
C SER A 338 15.18 31.86 -0.41
N ARG A 339 14.95 31.42 0.83
CA ARG A 339 15.36 30.10 1.36
C ARG A 339 14.22 29.28 1.96
N ILE A 340 13.00 29.82 1.94
CA ILE A 340 11.83 29.14 2.51
C ILE A 340 10.79 29.02 1.41
N MET A 341 10.38 27.79 1.15
CA MET A 341 9.30 27.44 0.24
C MET A 341 8.21 26.68 1.00
N VAL A 342 6.97 26.99 0.71
CA VAL A 342 5.80 26.30 1.24
C VAL A 342 5.17 25.50 0.11
N GLU A 343 4.94 24.23 0.37
CA GLU A 343 4.20 23.32 -0.49
C GLU A 343 2.91 22.91 0.22
N LYS A 344 1.81 22.85 -0.49
CA LYS A 344 0.53 22.31 -0.03
C LYS A 344 -0.13 21.55 -1.14
N GLY A 345 -0.75 20.45 -0.76
CA GLY A 345 -1.33 19.57 -1.74
C GLY A 345 -2.44 18.69 -1.19
N ILE A 346 -3.08 18.06 -2.15
CA ILE A 346 -4.17 17.13 -1.97
C ILE A 346 -3.88 15.90 -2.83
N SER A 347 -4.09 14.72 -2.31
CA SER A 347 -4.01 13.51 -3.11
C SER A 347 -5.16 12.55 -2.81
N TYR A 348 -5.54 11.79 -3.82
CA TYR A 348 -6.58 10.78 -3.74
C TYR A 348 -6.13 9.51 -4.46
N ARG A 349 -6.23 8.39 -3.76
CA ARG A 349 -5.94 7.07 -4.30
C ARG A 349 -7.23 6.39 -4.72
N PHE A 350 -7.49 6.36 -6.03
CA PHE A 350 -8.65 5.66 -6.58
C PHE A 350 -8.42 4.14 -6.61
N ASN A 351 -9.48 3.34 -6.75
CA ASN A 351 -9.48 1.88 -6.64
C ASN A 351 -8.86 1.37 -5.32
N SER A 352 -9.07 2.11 -4.25
CA SER A 352 -8.61 1.78 -2.91
C SER A 352 -9.63 2.17 -1.85
N THR A 353 -9.36 1.82 -0.60
CA THR A 353 -10.17 2.21 0.56
C THR A 353 -9.64 3.47 1.26
N ALA A 354 -8.64 4.13 0.67
CA ALA A 354 -8.04 5.36 1.18
C ALA A 354 -9.02 6.54 1.14
N ASN A 355 -8.88 7.43 2.12
CA ASN A 355 -9.53 8.74 2.08
C ASN A 355 -8.70 9.74 1.27
N LEU A 356 -9.30 10.89 1.01
CA LEU A 356 -8.57 12.06 0.55
C LEU A 356 -7.46 12.42 1.54
N PHE A 357 -6.28 12.73 1.04
CA PHE A 357 -5.12 13.15 1.84
C PHE A 357 -4.80 14.62 1.57
N LEU A 358 -4.76 15.41 2.64
CA LEU A 358 -4.38 16.82 2.63
C LEU A 358 -3.04 16.96 3.36
N TYR A 359 -2.13 17.79 2.83
CA TYR A 359 -0.87 18.04 3.49
C TYR A 359 -0.33 19.45 3.25
N ALA A 360 0.54 19.88 4.16
CA ALA A 360 1.38 21.05 4.01
C ALA A 360 2.82 20.71 4.37
N LYS A 361 3.77 21.35 3.67
CA LYS A 361 5.19 21.15 3.83
C LYS A 361 5.92 22.48 3.78
N ILE A 362 6.89 22.66 4.66
CA ILE A 362 7.76 23.84 4.69
C ILE A 362 9.18 23.38 4.45
N HIS A 363 9.78 23.91 3.41
CA HIS A 363 11.14 23.64 2.97
C HIS A 363 12.11 24.72 3.43
N PHE A 364 13.26 24.32 3.93
CA PHE A 364 14.37 25.17 4.35
C PHE A 364 15.59 24.84 3.52
N MET A 365 15.92 25.73 2.57
CA MET A 365 17.09 25.56 1.70
C MET A 365 18.36 26.05 2.41
N LEU A 366 19.32 25.16 2.64
CA LEU A 366 20.53 25.43 3.39
C LEU A 366 21.73 25.66 2.46
N GLY A 367 22.73 26.37 3.01
CA GLY A 367 23.98 26.69 2.33
C GLY A 367 23.86 27.81 1.28
N LYS A 368 24.98 28.33 0.82
CA LYS A 368 25.05 29.40 -0.22
C LYS A 368 24.49 28.89 -1.56
N SER A 369 24.75 27.65 -1.89
CA SER A 369 24.33 27.01 -3.14
C SER A 369 22.88 26.46 -3.13
N LYS A 370 22.20 26.47 -1.98
CA LYS A 370 20.85 25.90 -1.80
C LYS A 370 20.74 24.43 -2.24
N LEU A 371 21.81 23.68 -2.14
CA LEU A 371 21.88 22.25 -2.56
C LEU A 371 21.31 21.30 -1.52
N THR A 372 21.14 21.78 -0.29
CA THR A 372 20.54 20.97 0.80
C THR A 372 19.20 21.56 1.16
N ASP A 373 18.20 20.71 1.20
CA ASP A 373 16.83 21.06 1.55
C ASP A 373 16.38 20.15 2.71
N ILE A 374 15.89 20.78 3.77
CA ILE A 374 15.21 20.09 4.88
C ILE A 374 13.78 20.58 4.87
N ALA A 375 12.83 19.65 4.85
CA ALA A 375 11.43 20.03 4.94
C ALA A 375 10.72 19.33 6.08
N CYS A 376 9.86 20.07 6.78
CA CYS A 376 8.91 19.52 7.75
C CYS A 376 7.54 19.43 7.08
N ASN A 377 6.85 18.32 7.27
CA ASN A 377 5.54 18.11 6.69
C ASN A 377 4.50 17.67 7.75
N VAL A 378 3.26 18.05 7.51
CA VAL A 378 2.09 17.62 8.26
C VAL A 378 0.99 17.25 7.27
N GLY A 379 0.19 16.26 7.58
CA GLY A 379 -0.91 15.84 6.72
C GLY A 379 -1.99 15.07 7.47
N TYR A 380 -3.13 14.92 6.82
CA TYR A 380 -4.30 14.21 7.34
C TYR A 380 -5.04 13.47 6.24
N GLY A 381 -5.42 12.22 6.51
CA GLY A 381 -6.19 11.39 5.58
C GLY A 381 -5.49 10.12 5.13
N ASP A 382 -5.71 9.69 3.89
CA ASP A 382 -5.31 8.40 3.31
C ASP A 382 -5.89 7.21 4.12
N TYR A 383 -5.13 6.19 4.45
CA TYR A 383 -5.58 5.09 5.31
C TYR A 383 -5.49 5.43 6.81
N GLY A 384 -4.65 6.40 7.17
CA GLY A 384 -4.46 6.85 8.56
C GLY A 384 -5.29 8.08 8.90
N ASN A 385 -4.78 8.83 9.88
CA ASN A 385 -5.32 10.11 10.30
C ASN A 385 -4.24 11.18 10.15
N PHE A 386 -3.69 11.65 11.26
CA PHE A 386 -2.63 12.66 11.28
C PHE A 386 -1.26 12.04 10.98
N ARG A 387 -0.47 12.74 10.17
CA ARG A 387 0.92 12.43 9.88
C ARG A 387 1.79 13.65 10.11
N SER A 388 3.01 13.43 10.58
CA SER A 388 4.05 14.46 10.60
C SER A 388 5.37 13.84 10.24
N GLY A 389 6.14 14.54 9.42
CA GLY A 389 7.35 13.97 8.85
C GLY A 389 8.43 14.98 8.58
N ILE A 390 9.56 14.45 8.16
CA ILE A 390 10.73 15.22 7.75
C ILE A 390 11.27 14.67 6.43
N ASP A 391 11.66 15.58 5.57
CA ASP A 391 12.34 15.28 4.31
C ASP A 391 13.74 15.90 4.38
N PHE A 392 14.74 15.14 3.99
CA PHE A 392 16.10 15.60 3.79
C PHE A 392 16.51 15.31 2.35
N LYS A 393 16.98 16.34 1.64
CA LYS A 393 17.51 16.21 0.29
C LYS A 393 18.82 16.96 0.20
N THR A 394 19.84 16.36 -0.39
CA THR A 394 21.12 17.05 -0.62
C THR A 394 21.74 16.67 -1.96
N GLY A 395 22.31 17.66 -2.64
CA GLY A 395 23.16 17.52 -3.83
C GLY A 395 24.59 18.02 -3.56
N PHE A 396 25.04 17.99 -2.31
CA PHE A 396 26.35 18.50 -1.91
C PHE A 396 27.52 17.73 -2.56
N ILE A 397 27.35 16.43 -2.79
CA ILE A 397 28.33 15.61 -3.49
C ILE A 397 28.11 15.80 -5.00
N LYS A 398 29.17 16.22 -5.71
CA LYS A 398 29.10 16.42 -7.17
C LYS A 398 28.58 15.18 -7.87
N HIS A 399 27.64 15.36 -8.79
CA HIS A 399 26.94 14.29 -9.53
C HIS A 399 26.02 13.37 -8.71
N TYR A 400 25.83 13.61 -7.41
CA TYR A 400 24.92 12.80 -6.60
C TYR A 400 23.82 13.68 -5.97
N VAL A 401 22.60 13.16 -6.00
CA VAL A 401 21.47 13.68 -5.21
C VAL A 401 20.96 12.56 -4.31
N ILE A 402 20.94 12.82 -3.02
CA ILE A 402 20.46 11.89 -2.01
C ILE A 402 19.21 12.51 -1.39
N GLN A 403 18.14 11.75 -1.29
CA GLN A 403 16.95 12.15 -0.58
C GLN A 403 16.51 11.05 0.37
N LEU A 404 16.21 11.43 1.60
CA LEU A 404 15.68 10.58 2.65
C LEU A 404 14.48 11.25 3.27
N SER A 405 13.38 10.53 3.45
CA SER A 405 12.16 11.10 4.03
C SER A 405 11.42 10.09 4.90
N THR A 406 10.70 10.60 5.90
CA THR A 406 9.65 9.87 6.63
C THR A 406 8.48 10.79 6.92
N GLN A 407 7.26 10.25 6.87
CA GLN A 407 6.03 10.96 7.20
C GLN A 407 5.46 10.57 8.56
N TYR A 408 6.23 9.85 9.38
CA TYR A 408 5.69 9.18 10.58
C TYR A 408 6.55 9.39 11.83
N ILE A 409 7.17 10.56 11.99
CA ILE A 409 8.00 10.84 13.17
C ILE A 409 7.18 10.68 14.44
N PHE A 410 6.01 11.31 14.50
CA PHE A 410 5.16 11.27 15.68
C PHE A 410 4.70 9.84 16.00
N SER A 411 4.16 9.11 15.03
CA SER A 411 3.68 7.75 15.27
C SER A 411 4.79 6.74 15.55
N ASN A 412 6.02 6.99 15.07
CA ASN A 412 7.17 6.16 15.41
C ASN A 412 7.69 6.37 16.84
N LEU A 413 7.51 7.57 17.40
CA LEU A 413 7.84 7.87 18.80
C LEU A 413 6.83 7.26 19.78
N PHE A 414 5.58 7.10 19.37
CA PHE A 414 4.49 6.61 20.21
C PHE A 414 3.96 5.28 19.69
N LEU A 415 4.44 4.16 20.26
CA LEU A 415 4.06 2.80 19.83
C LEU A 415 2.55 2.53 19.90
N LYS A 416 1.87 3.16 20.83
CA LYS A 416 0.42 3.09 21.02
C LYS A 416 -0.37 3.95 20.03
N ALA A 417 0.28 4.79 19.22
CA ALA A 417 -0.40 5.55 18.18
C ALA A 417 -0.90 4.60 17.07
N PRO A 418 -1.98 4.98 16.32
CA PRO A 418 -2.35 4.27 15.10
C PRO A 418 -1.15 4.14 14.15
N ALA A 419 -1.08 3.03 13.41
CA ALA A 419 0.08 2.69 12.62
C ALA A 419 0.39 3.76 11.58
N GLY A 420 1.66 4.12 11.57
CA GLY A 420 2.25 4.95 10.54
C GLY A 420 3.74 4.67 10.57
N MET A 421 4.22 3.87 9.63
CA MET A 421 5.62 3.57 9.44
C MET A 421 5.93 3.67 7.95
N GLY A 422 7.00 4.37 7.65
CA GLY A 422 7.46 4.47 6.28
C GLY A 422 8.69 5.34 6.19
N ILE A 423 9.49 5.08 5.20
CA ILE A 423 10.73 5.81 4.88
C ILE A 423 10.84 5.92 3.34
N TYR A 424 11.45 6.85 2.73
CA TYR A 424 11.80 7.00 1.32
C TYR A 424 13.29 7.23 1.16
N LEU A 425 13.86 6.49 0.25
CA LEU A 425 15.24 6.69 -0.19
C LEU A 425 15.26 6.91 -1.70
N ARG A 426 15.95 7.95 -2.13
CA ARG A 426 16.27 8.20 -3.53
C ARG A 426 17.75 8.53 -3.65
N LEU A 427 18.41 7.85 -4.54
CA LEU A 427 19.78 8.10 -4.91
C LEU A 427 19.83 8.33 -6.43
N LEU A 428 20.22 9.52 -6.85
CA LEU A 428 20.44 9.85 -8.25
C LEU A 428 21.94 10.11 -8.47
N LYS A 429 22.51 9.44 -9.45
CA LYS A 429 23.87 9.70 -9.95
C LYS A 429 23.78 10.20 -11.39
N THR A 430 24.37 11.34 -11.69
CA THR A 430 24.50 11.89 -13.05
C THR A 430 25.94 11.73 -13.56
N PHE A 431 26.07 11.56 -14.88
CA PHE A 431 27.37 11.35 -15.54
C PHE A 431 27.62 12.46 -16.55
#